data_9cbade7903edae60afdd152d3f744158
#
_entry.id   9cbade7903edae60afdd152d3f744158
#
_cell.length_a   1.000
_cell.length_b   1.000
_cell.length_c   1.000
_cell.angle_alpha   90.00
_cell.angle_beta   90.00
_cell.angle_gamma   90.00
#
_symmetry.space_group_name_H-M   'P 1'
#
loop_
_entity.id
_entity.type
_entity.pdbx_description
1 polymer ?
#
loop_
_entity_poly.entity_id
_entity_poly.type
_entity_poly.pdbx_seq_one_letter_code
_entity_poly.pdbx_strand_id
1 'polypeptide(L)'
;EGIRISTGLAVEIQWPNDVVLPTSQRNGQAGQLAKVAGILSEAPRIGKFPEAMIVGIGINVGRTDYPPELSSRASSLEFELRRPVDRASVLVESLAALTRWRHVVYMGNEPVMLNRWRELAPSSEGSVVVWKTRERDQQGITDGIDTDGALRVRCGSQVERLVAGEVTWGAPSGTRTQL
;
A
#
# COMPACT_ATOMS: atom_id res chain seq x y z
N GLU A 1 8.62 -3.72 -4.28
CA GLU A 1 9.72 -3.79 -5.26
C GLU A 1 9.72 -5.12 -6.02
N GLY A 2 9.64 -6.29 -5.37
CA GLY A 2 9.70 -7.58 -6.06
C GLY A 2 8.75 -7.70 -7.25
N ILE A 3 7.51 -7.24 -7.11
CA ILE A 3 6.53 -7.20 -8.21
C ILE A 3 7.02 -6.28 -9.34
N ARG A 4 7.57 -5.11 -9.03
CA ARG A 4 8.11 -4.19 -10.06
C ARG A 4 9.24 -4.81 -10.85
N ILE A 5 10.16 -5.50 -10.17
CA ILE A 5 11.33 -6.14 -10.80
C ILE A 5 10.89 -7.31 -11.68
N SER A 6 10.03 -8.19 -11.18
CA SER A 6 9.62 -9.40 -11.89
C SER A 6 8.64 -9.15 -13.03
N THR A 7 7.87 -8.06 -13.00
CA THR A 7 6.76 -7.85 -13.93
C THR A 7 6.86 -6.58 -14.76
N GLY A 8 7.59 -5.57 -14.28
CA GLY A 8 7.62 -4.22 -14.85
C GLY A 8 6.41 -3.36 -14.48
N LEU A 9 5.44 -3.87 -13.73
CA LEU A 9 4.26 -3.10 -13.31
C LEU A 9 4.64 -2.03 -12.29
N ALA A 10 4.15 -0.81 -12.48
CA ALA A 10 4.37 0.32 -11.59
C ALA A 10 3.44 0.27 -10.38
N VAL A 11 3.50 -0.81 -9.60
CA VAL A 11 2.71 -0.94 -8.38
C VAL A 11 3.12 0.09 -7.34
N GLU A 12 2.15 0.53 -6.53
CA GLU A 12 2.31 1.51 -5.46
C GLU A 12 1.94 0.89 -4.12
N ILE A 13 2.39 1.53 -3.04
CA ILE A 13 1.98 1.18 -1.69
C ILE A 13 0.82 2.09 -1.29
N GLN A 14 -0.22 1.49 -0.74
CA GLN A 14 -1.32 2.21 -0.11
C GLN A 14 -1.40 1.82 1.35
N TRP A 15 -1.27 2.83 2.22
CA TRP A 15 -1.30 2.60 3.67
C TRP A 15 -2.62 1.95 4.10
N PRO A 16 -2.63 1.02 5.07
CA PRO A 16 -1.45 0.60 5.85
C PRO A 16 -0.61 -0.50 5.19
N ASN A 17 -1.16 -1.36 4.37
CA ASN A 17 -0.58 -2.65 4.02
C ASN A 17 -0.94 -3.17 2.64
N ASP A 18 -1.49 -2.33 1.77
CA ASP A 18 -1.92 -2.73 0.44
C ASP A 18 -0.89 -2.37 -0.62
N VAL A 19 -0.78 -3.23 -1.62
CA VAL A 19 -0.07 -2.94 -2.86
C VAL A 19 -1.10 -2.81 -3.96
N VAL A 20 -1.09 -1.66 -4.61
CA VAL A 20 -2.12 -1.26 -5.57
C VAL A 20 -1.51 -0.91 -6.92
N LEU A 21 -2.36 -0.92 -7.94
CA LEU A 21 -2.04 -0.43 -9.28
C LEU A 21 -3.03 0.66 -9.68
N PRO A 22 -2.56 1.80 -10.23
CA PRO A 22 -3.43 2.72 -10.95
C PRO A 22 -4.03 2.01 -12.17
N THR A 23 -5.34 1.85 -12.17
CA THR A 23 -6.02 1.22 -13.30
C THR A 23 -6.26 2.26 -14.39
N SER A 24 -5.69 2.03 -15.55
CA SER A 24 -5.83 2.95 -16.68
C SER A 24 -7.23 3.00 -17.29
N GLN A 25 -8.05 1.97 -17.10
CA GLN A 25 -9.43 1.91 -17.63
C GLN A 25 -10.25 0.76 -17.02
N ARG A 26 -10.78 0.92 -15.82
CA ARG A 26 -11.97 0.15 -15.45
C ARG A 26 -13.14 1.11 -15.32
N ASN A 27 -14.22 0.87 -16.08
CA ASN A 27 -15.47 1.61 -16.03
C ASN A 27 -15.40 3.13 -16.31
N GLY A 28 -14.44 3.61 -17.10
CA GLY A 28 -14.35 5.01 -17.48
C GLY A 28 -13.89 5.97 -16.37
N GLN A 29 -13.47 5.46 -15.21
CA GLN A 29 -12.92 6.25 -14.12
C GLN A 29 -11.40 6.15 -14.13
N ALA A 30 -10.73 7.15 -14.67
CA ALA A 30 -9.28 7.29 -14.60
C ALA A 30 -8.85 7.53 -13.14
N GLY A 31 -7.81 6.83 -12.70
CA GLY A 31 -7.18 7.05 -11.39
C GLY A 31 -7.68 6.17 -10.24
N GLN A 32 -8.55 5.19 -10.50
CA GLN A 32 -8.94 4.23 -9.47
C GLN A 32 -7.79 3.24 -9.21
N LEU A 33 -7.46 3.02 -7.93
CA LEU A 33 -6.44 2.06 -7.52
C LEU A 33 -7.08 0.68 -7.31
N ALA A 34 -6.45 -0.36 -7.86
CA ALA A 34 -6.86 -1.75 -7.63
C ALA A 34 -5.79 -2.50 -6.84
N LYS A 35 -6.21 -3.16 -5.77
CA LYS A 35 -5.34 -3.97 -4.92
C LYS A 35 -4.87 -5.22 -5.65
N VAL A 36 -3.55 -5.41 -5.74
CA VAL A 36 -2.91 -6.60 -6.32
C VAL A 36 -2.16 -7.42 -5.30
N ALA A 37 -1.87 -6.86 -4.11
CA ALA A 37 -1.31 -7.62 -3.01
C ALA A 37 -1.68 -6.97 -1.67
N GLY A 38 -1.58 -7.77 -0.60
CA GLY A 38 -1.71 -7.31 0.77
C GLY A 38 -0.63 -7.91 1.65
N ILE A 39 -0.25 -7.18 2.69
CA ILE A 39 0.79 -7.57 3.66
C ILE A 39 0.15 -7.64 5.04
N LEU A 40 0.36 -8.73 5.74
CA LEU A 40 -0.07 -8.90 7.14
C LEU A 40 1.16 -9.11 8.00
N SER A 41 1.32 -8.31 9.03
CA SER A 41 2.41 -8.46 10.00
C SER A 41 1.85 -8.78 11.37
N GLU A 42 2.35 -9.84 11.98
CA GLU A 42 1.99 -10.28 13.32
C GLU A 42 3.25 -10.40 14.18
N ALA A 43 3.20 -9.84 15.38
CA ALA A 43 4.26 -9.96 16.36
C ALA A 43 3.75 -10.75 17.57
N PRO A 44 3.92 -12.09 17.57
CA PRO A 44 3.55 -12.90 18.71
C PRO A 44 4.40 -12.47 19.93
N ARG A 45 3.72 -12.22 21.04
CA ARG A 45 4.38 -11.89 22.32
C ARG A 45 4.67 -13.17 23.08
N ILE A 46 5.94 -13.47 23.28
CA ILE A 46 6.41 -14.48 24.22
C ILE A 46 7.14 -13.69 25.33
N GLY A 47 6.50 -13.57 26.49
CA GLY A 47 7.01 -12.71 27.57
C GLY A 47 6.72 -11.21 27.36
N LYS A 48 7.70 -10.35 27.66
CA LYS A 48 7.55 -8.89 27.64
C LYS A 48 7.86 -8.26 26.27
N PHE A 49 8.57 -8.98 25.40
CA PHE A 49 9.01 -8.46 24.10
C PHE A 49 8.59 -9.40 22.96
N PRO A 50 8.33 -8.87 21.76
CA PRO A 50 8.15 -9.71 20.59
C PRO A 50 9.49 -10.38 20.24
N GLU A 51 9.53 -11.72 20.27
CA GLU A 51 10.73 -12.49 19.92
C GLU A 51 10.87 -12.70 18.41
N ALA A 52 9.77 -12.55 17.68
CA ALA A 52 9.73 -12.73 16.24
C ALA A 52 8.64 -11.86 15.61
N MET A 53 8.79 -11.59 14.32
CA MET A 53 7.74 -11.01 13.49
C MET A 53 7.41 -12.00 12.38
N ILE A 54 6.13 -12.30 12.22
CA ILE A 54 5.61 -13.10 11.12
C ILE A 54 5.06 -12.13 10.07
N VAL A 55 5.52 -12.25 8.82
CA VAL A 55 5.05 -11.42 7.72
C VAL A 55 4.39 -12.32 6.67
N GLY A 56 3.09 -12.17 6.49
CA GLY A 56 2.32 -12.79 5.41
C GLY A 56 2.22 -11.83 4.23
N ILE A 57 2.51 -12.31 3.03
CA ILE A 57 2.38 -11.52 1.80
C ILE A 57 1.48 -12.28 0.82
N GLY A 58 0.29 -11.76 0.55
CA GLY A 58 -0.64 -12.31 -0.44
C GLY A 58 -0.55 -11.52 -1.74
N ILE A 59 -0.20 -12.18 -2.86
CA ILE A 59 -0.09 -11.55 -4.19
C ILE A 59 -1.08 -12.20 -5.14
N ASN A 60 -1.94 -11.39 -5.76
CA ASN A 60 -2.89 -11.83 -6.77
C ASN A 60 -2.16 -11.99 -8.12
N VAL A 61 -1.64 -13.17 -8.42
CA VAL A 61 -0.87 -13.41 -9.65
C VAL A 61 -1.78 -13.75 -10.82
N GLY A 62 -2.53 -14.86 -10.73
CA GLY A 62 -3.37 -15.37 -11.80
C GLY A 62 -4.65 -14.57 -12.02
N ARG A 63 -5.23 -14.70 -13.21
CA ARG A 63 -6.54 -14.13 -13.49
C ARG A 63 -7.59 -14.78 -12.59
N THR A 64 -8.44 -13.96 -12.00
CA THR A 64 -9.52 -14.40 -11.13
C THR A 64 -10.74 -13.57 -11.43
N ASP A 65 -11.89 -14.22 -11.51
CA ASP A 65 -13.19 -13.54 -11.55
C ASP A 65 -13.53 -13.11 -10.12
N TYR A 66 -13.36 -11.83 -9.86
CA TYR A 66 -13.73 -11.26 -8.58
C TYR A 66 -15.24 -11.08 -8.47
N PRO A 67 -15.85 -11.29 -7.30
CA PRO A 67 -17.23 -10.91 -7.05
C PRO A 67 -17.46 -9.43 -7.42
N PRO A 68 -18.67 -9.04 -7.85
CA PRO A 68 -18.95 -7.67 -8.29
C PRO A 68 -18.50 -6.59 -7.31
N GLU A 69 -18.59 -6.85 -5.99
CA GLU A 69 -18.22 -5.92 -4.92
C GLU A 69 -16.71 -5.67 -4.86
N LEU A 70 -15.91 -6.63 -5.31
CA LEU A 70 -14.45 -6.56 -5.32
C LEU A 70 -13.87 -6.20 -6.69
N SER A 71 -14.63 -6.40 -7.76
CA SER A 71 -14.15 -6.25 -9.14
C SER A 71 -13.64 -4.84 -9.46
N SER A 72 -14.12 -3.81 -8.76
CA SER A 72 -13.66 -2.43 -8.91
C SER A 72 -12.40 -2.11 -8.08
N ARG A 73 -12.11 -2.91 -7.03
CA ARG A 73 -11.05 -2.62 -6.06
C ARG A 73 -9.93 -3.63 -6.02
N ALA A 74 -10.08 -4.78 -6.68
CA ALA A 74 -9.08 -5.84 -6.74
C ALA A 74 -8.67 -6.14 -8.18
N SER A 75 -7.40 -6.50 -8.38
CA SER A 75 -6.88 -6.96 -9.65
C SER A 75 -5.81 -8.03 -9.46
N SER A 76 -5.28 -8.55 -10.55
CA SER A 76 -4.16 -9.50 -10.54
C SER A 76 -3.10 -9.10 -11.57
N LEU A 77 -1.87 -9.59 -11.36
CA LEU A 77 -0.74 -9.25 -12.23
C LEU A 77 -0.97 -9.69 -13.67
N GLU A 78 -1.50 -10.90 -13.90
CA GLU A 78 -1.79 -11.41 -15.24
C GLU A 78 -2.94 -10.67 -15.94
N PHE A 79 -3.91 -10.18 -15.16
CA PHE A 79 -4.99 -9.38 -15.71
C PHE A 79 -4.45 -8.05 -16.24
N GLU A 80 -3.64 -7.36 -15.46
CA GLU A 80 -3.07 -6.05 -15.81
C GLU A 80 -2.03 -6.16 -16.94
N LEU A 81 -1.21 -7.21 -16.94
CA LEU A 81 -0.20 -7.44 -17.98
C LEU A 81 -0.76 -8.05 -19.27
N ARG A 82 -1.97 -8.62 -19.22
CA ARG A 82 -2.61 -9.38 -20.31
C ARG A 82 -1.74 -10.55 -20.83
N ARG A 83 -0.88 -11.09 -20.00
CA ARG A 83 -0.01 -12.25 -20.27
C ARG A 83 0.22 -13.06 -19.02
N PRO A 84 0.62 -14.34 -19.14
CA PRO A 84 1.03 -15.16 -18.01
C PRO A 84 2.21 -14.54 -17.25
N VAL A 85 2.24 -14.78 -15.94
CA VAL A 85 3.28 -14.32 -15.02
C VAL A 85 3.93 -15.52 -14.35
N ASP A 86 5.25 -15.58 -14.38
CA ASP A 86 5.99 -16.59 -13.66
C ASP A 86 5.96 -16.33 -12.16
N ARG A 87 5.22 -17.18 -11.45
CA ARG A 87 5.05 -17.10 -9.99
C ARG A 87 6.37 -17.28 -9.23
N ALA A 88 7.28 -18.12 -9.76
CA ALA A 88 8.57 -18.35 -9.15
C ALA A 88 9.43 -17.08 -9.18
N SER A 89 9.46 -16.37 -10.31
CA SER A 89 10.13 -15.08 -10.43
C SER A 89 9.56 -14.04 -9.46
N VAL A 90 8.23 -13.93 -9.34
CA VAL A 90 7.58 -13.02 -8.38
C VAL A 90 8.00 -13.35 -6.94
N LEU A 91 8.02 -14.63 -6.58
CA LEU A 91 8.43 -15.07 -5.25
C LEU A 91 9.90 -14.73 -4.96
N VAL A 92 10.80 -15.10 -5.87
CA VAL A 92 12.24 -14.89 -5.71
C VAL A 92 12.56 -13.41 -5.55
N GLU A 93 12.02 -12.56 -6.43
CA GLU A 93 12.26 -11.12 -6.37
C GLU A 93 11.63 -10.46 -5.12
N SER A 94 10.48 -10.97 -4.67
CA SER A 94 9.86 -10.47 -3.44
C SER A 94 10.68 -10.84 -2.20
N LEU A 95 11.21 -12.06 -2.11
CA LEU A 95 12.08 -12.49 -1.03
C LEU A 95 13.42 -11.75 -1.05
N ALA A 96 14.00 -11.53 -2.23
CA ALA A 96 15.24 -10.75 -2.38
C ALA A 96 15.04 -9.31 -1.91
N ALA A 97 13.93 -8.67 -2.30
CA ALA A 97 13.59 -7.33 -1.85
C ALA A 97 13.39 -7.27 -0.33
N LEU A 98 12.65 -8.22 0.26
CA LEU A 98 12.45 -8.30 1.71
C LEU A 98 13.77 -8.45 2.46
N THR A 99 14.66 -9.33 1.99
CA THR A 99 15.99 -9.57 2.60
C THR A 99 16.83 -8.31 2.56
N ARG A 100 16.84 -7.59 1.43
CA ARG A 100 17.56 -6.33 1.27
C ARG A 100 17.07 -5.26 2.24
N TRP A 101 15.75 -5.05 2.34
CA TRP A 101 15.17 -4.03 3.21
C TRP A 101 15.31 -4.39 4.69
N ARG A 102 15.21 -5.67 5.05
CA ARG A 102 15.53 -6.14 6.40
C ARG A 102 16.97 -5.80 6.78
N HIS A 103 17.91 -5.96 5.86
CA HIS A 103 19.31 -5.59 6.10
C HIS A 103 19.48 -4.08 6.31
N VAL A 104 18.82 -3.25 5.52
CA VAL A 104 18.82 -1.78 5.65
C VAL A 104 18.37 -1.36 7.06
N VAL A 105 17.25 -1.94 7.54
CA VAL A 105 16.72 -1.68 8.89
C VAL A 105 17.71 -2.20 9.96
N TYR A 106 18.22 -3.42 9.79
CA TYR A 106 19.20 -3.99 10.74
C TYR A 106 20.44 -3.13 10.89
N MET A 107 20.88 -2.44 9.86
CA MET A 107 22.01 -1.51 9.87
C MET A 107 21.68 -0.10 10.41
N GLY A 108 20.47 0.11 10.95
CA GLY A 108 20.03 1.40 11.49
C GLY A 108 19.78 2.49 10.44
N ASN A 109 19.44 2.09 9.22
CA ASN A 109 19.15 3.01 8.11
C ASN A 109 17.65 3.14 7.81
N GLU A 110 16.82 3.17 8.84
CA GLU A 110 15.37 3.35 8.72
C GLU A 110 14.96 4.57 7.86
N PRO A 111 15.67 5.72 7.91
CA PRO A 111 15.35 6.87 7.06
C PRO A 111 15.41 6.55 5.55
N VAL A 112 16.34 5.69 5.13
CA VAL A 112 16.45 5.25 3.73
C VAL A 112 15.22 4.41 3.33
N MET A 113 14.79 3.52 4.21
CA MET A 113 13.57 2.73 4.00
C MET A 113 12.33 3.62 3.94
N LEU A 114 12.17 4.58 4.85
CA LEU A 114 11.04 5.50 4.88
C LEU A 114 10.99 6.39 3.64
N ASN A 115 12.13 6.89 3.17
CA ASN A 115 12.18 7.66 1.93
C ASN A 115 11.73 6.81 0.73
N ARG A 116 12.22 5.57 0.65
CA ARG A 116 11.78 4.65 -0.40
C ARG A 116 10.30 4.31 -0.31
N TRP A 117 9.78 4.16 0.90
CA TRP A 117 8.35 3.96 1.11
C TRP A 117 7.53 5.14 0.56
N ARG A 118 7.92 6.38 0.87
CA ARG A 118 7.26 7.60 0.38
C ARG A 118 7.23 7.67 -1.15
N GLU A 119 8.36 7.33 -1.81
CA GLU A 119 8.44 7.28 -3.27
C GLU A 119 7.46 6.26 -3.87
N LEU A 120 7.20 5.16 -3.17
CA LEU A 120 6.31 4.09 -3.61
C LEU A 120 4.85 4.30 -3.19
N ALA A 121 4.56 5.29 -2.36
CA ALA A 121 3.25 5.55 -1.78
C ALA A 121 2.76 6.99 -2.07
N PRO A 122 2.57 7.38 -3.34
CA PRO A 122 2.18 8.74 -3.70
C PRO A 122 0.83 9.15 -3.11
N SER A 123 -0.08 8.20 -2.87
CA SER A 123 -1.36 8.46 -2.21
C SER A 123 -1.23 8.86 -0.73
N SER A 124 -0.05 8.70 -0.12
CA SER A 124 0.19 9.16 1.25
C SER A 124 0.23 10.68 1.38
N GLU A 125 0.24 11.43 0.28
CA GLU A 125 0.21 12.88 0.26
C GLU A 125 -0.90 13.40 -0.67
N GLY A 126 -1.75 14.29 -0.15
CA GLY A 126 -2.77 14.98 -0.94
C GLY A 126 -4.02 14.18 -1.30
N SER A 127 -4.18 12.97 -0.79
CA SER A 127 -5.37 12.14 -1.04
C SER A 127 -6.44 12.36 0.03
N VAL A 128 -7.69 12.37 -0.39
CA VAL A 128 -8.83 12.37 0.55
C VAL A 128 -8.99 10.99 1.15
N VAL A 129 -9.10 10.93 2.46
CA VAL A 129 -9.33 9.69 3.21
C VAL A 129 -10.46 9.82 4.20
N VAL A 130 -11.17 8.71 4.41
CA VAL A 130 -12.20 8.58 5.44
C VAL A 130 -11.85 7.42 6.34
N TRP A 131 -11.91 7.59 7.64
CA TRP A 131 -11.67 6.53 8.61
C TRP A 131 -12.70 6.59 9.74
N LYS A 132 -12.91 5.46 10.39
CA LYS A 132 -13.85 5.33 11.49
C LYS A 132 -13.16 5.58 12.82
N THR A 133 -13.74 6.46 13.61
CA THR A 133 -13.45 6.57 15.04
C THR A 133 -14.56 5.86 15.84
N ARG A 134 -14.41 5.81 17.15
CA ARG A 134 -15.46 5.24 18.04
C ARG A 134 -16.78 6.01 17.99
N GLU A 135 -16.73 7.28 17.62
CA GLU A 135 -17.88 8.19 17.68
C GLU A 135 -18.50 8.46 16.30
N ARG A 136 -17.66 8.55 15.28
CA ARG A 136 -18.10 8.95 13.92
C ARG A 136 -17.06 8.62 12.86
N ASP A 137 -17.49 8.69 11.60
CA ASP A 137 -16.58 8.75 10.47
C ASP A 137 -15.90 10.12 10.42
N GLN A 138 -14.61 10.13 10.22
CA GLN A 138 -13.80 11.34 10.02
C GLN A 138 -13.24 11.37 8.60
N GLN A 139 -13.00 12.58 8.10
CA GLN A 139 -12.43 12.81 6.78
C GLN A 139 -11.29 13.82 6.86
N GLY A 140 -10.26 13.59 6.05
CA GLY A 140 -9.13 14.50 5.94
C GLY A 140 -8.31 14.28 4.68
N ILE A 141 -7.21 15.00 4.58
CA ILE A 141 -6.26 14.91 3.46
C ILE A 141 -4.95 14.35 3.99
N THR A 142 -4.42 13.33 3.33
CA THR A 142 -3.14 12.71 3.71
C THR A 142 -1.98 13.72 3.60
N ASP A 143 -1.07 13.66 4.58
CA ASP A 143 0.04 14.60 4.78
C ASP A 143 1.36 13.84 5.06
N GLY A 144 1.55 12.72 4.37
CA GLY A 144 2.72 11.85 4.51
C GLY A 144 2.60 10.81 5.61
N ILE A 145 3.72 10.13 5.88
CA ILE A 145 3.89 9.23 7.02
C ILE A 145 4.91 9.76 8.01
N ASP A 146 4.70 9.42 9.25
CA ASP A 146 5.62 9.72 10.35
C ASP A 146 6.79 8.73 10.40
N THR A 147 7.76 8.99 11.25
CA THR A 147 8.97 8.15 11.40
C THR A 147 8.68 6.74 11.92
N ASP A 148 7.55 6.54 12.60
CA ASP A 148 7.08 5.24 13.09
C ASP A 148 6.08 4.56 12.13
N GLY A 149 5.84 5.13 10.92
CA GLY A 149 4.94 4.60 9.90
C GLY A 149 3.47 5.00 10.07
N ALA A 150 3.12 5.83 11.04
CA ALA A 150 1.76 6.34 11.17
C ALA A 150 1.39 7.25 9.98
N LEU A 151 0.18 7.07 9.43
CA LEU A 151 -0.32 7.97 8.39
C LEU A 151 -0.74 9.30 9.03
N ARG A 152 -0.22 10.39 8.52
CA ARG A 152 -0.60 11.74 8.91
C ARG A 152 -1.77 12.21 8.06
N VAL A 153 -2.80 12.74 8.69
CA VAL A 153 -3.99 13.23 8.00
C VAL A 153 -4.35 14.61 8.52
N ARG A 154 -4.45 15.57 7.63
CA ARG A 154 -4.83 16.94 7.96
C ARG A 154 -6.35 17.09 7.94
N CYS A 155 -6.90 17.52 9.10
CA CYS A 155 -8.30 17.77 9.36
C CYS A 155 -8.47 19.26 9.71
N GLY A 156 -8.74 20.09 8.73
CA GLY A 156 -8.74 21.54 8.93
C GLY A 156 -7.36 22.05 9.35
N SER A 157 -7.25 22.65 10.53
CA SER A 157 -6.00 23.14 11.10
C SER A 157 -5.20 22.13 11.93
N GLN A 158 -5.75 20.93 12.14
CA GLN A 158 -5.11 19.88 12.94
C GLN A 158 -4.57 18.77 12.06
N VAL A 159 -3.54 18.08 12.55
CA VAL A 159 -3.01 16.85 11.96
C VAL A 159 -3.26 15.69 12.91
N GLU A 160 -4.01 14.71 12.45
CA GLU A 160 -4.21 13.45 13.14
C GLU A 160 -3.21 12.40 12.67
N ARG A 161 -2.85 11.47 13.57
CA ARG A 161 -1.94 10.36 13.31
C ARG A 161 -2.70 9.05 13.40
N LEU A 162 -2.79 8.34 12.30
CA LEU A 162 -3.41 7.03 12.22
C LEU A 162 -2.32 5.96 12.30
N VAL A 163 -2.27 5.23 13.41
CA VAL A 163 -1.25 4.18 13.65
C VAL A 163 -1.71 2.80 13.19
N ALA A 164 -3.01 2.59 13.09
CA ALA A 164 -3.66 1.37 12.61
C ALA A 164 -5.11 1.67 12.25
N GLY A 165 -5.74 0.76 11.55
CA GLY A 165 -7.16 0.84 11.21
C GLY A 165 -7.43 0.78 9.72
N GLU A 166 -8.71 0.71 9.39
CA GLU A 166 -9.18 0.69 8.01
C GLU A 166 -9.43 2.12 7.53
N VAL A 167 -8.85 2.45 6.40
CA VAL A 167 -8.98 3.74 5.75
C VAL A 167 -9.64 3.54 4.38
N THR A 168 -10.70 4.29 4.12
CA THR A 168 -11.32 4.36 2.80
C THR A 168 -10.69 5.51 2.02
N TRP A 169 -10.11 5.19 0.87
CA TRP A 169 -9.46 6.16 0.01
C TRP A 169 -10.48 6.73 -0.99
N GLY A 170 -10.64 8.05 -0.99
CA GLY A 170 -11.42 8.78 -1.97
C GLY A 170 -10.61 9.01 -3.25
N ALA A 171 -11.30 9.41 -4.33
CA ALA A 171 -10.60 9.89 -5.51
C ALA A 171 -9.74 11.12 -5.13
N PRO A 172 -8.51 11.26 -5.68
CA PRO A 172 -7.71 12.44 -5.44
C PRO A 172 -8.54 13.67 -5.83
N SER A 173 -8.61 14.65 -4.93
CA SER A 173 -9.27 15.91 -5.24
C SER A 173 -8.49 16.57 -6.38
N GLY A 174 -9.02 16.42 -7.60
CA GLY A 174 -8.47 17.10 -8.77
C GLY A 174 -8.58 18.60 -8.58
N THR A 175 -7.46 19.24 -8.27
CA THR A 175 -7.12 20.59 -8.69
C THR A 175 -5.64 20.82 -8.38
N ARG A 176 -4.77 20.41 -9.30
CA ARG A 176 -3.50 21.13 -9.43
C ARG A 176 -3.89 22.53 -9.94
N THR A 177 -4.02 23.48 -9.05
CA THR A 177 -3.97 24.89 -9.42
C THR A 177 -2.58 25.12 -10.01
N GLN A 178 -2.53 25.33 -11.31
CA GLN A 178 -1.36 25.94 -11.94
C GLN A 178 -1.21 27.36 -11.36
N LEU A 179 -0.07 27.62 -10.77
CA LEU A 179 0.53 28.92 -10.64
C LEU A 179 1.74 29.00 -11.55
#